data_d976ac1ad39e0c408d1e46be69b16e92
#
_entry.id   d976ac1ad39e0c408d1e46be69b16e92
#
_cell.length_a   1.000
_cell.length_b   1.000
_cell.length_c   1.000
_cell.angle_alpha   90.00
_cell.angle_beta   90.00
_cell.angle_gamma   90.00
#
_symmetry.space_group_name_H-M   'P 1'
#
loop_
_entity.id
_entity.type
_entity.pdbx_description
1 polymer ?
#
loop_
_entity_poly.entity_id
_entity_poly.type
_entity_poly.pdbx_seq_one_letter_code
_entity_poly.pdbx_strand_id
1 'polypeptide(L)'
;MSKTMLIVDDHDSVRQALSRWLGTVFHDCTVLTAASGEEALGIVRDRSPQVIVMDFGLPGMNGAETTRRIKEIAPAARVVILTIHDSAAYRADADSAGANAYVLKEEMQTQLVPTLEGFLVNGS
;
A
#
# COMPACT_ATOMS: atom_id res chain seq x y z
N MET A 1 -16.95 11.18 7.03
CA MET A 1 -15.52 11.52 6.91
C MET A 1 -14.93 10.81 5.72
N SER A 2 -14.12 11.52 4.96
CA SER A 2 -13.49 10.92 3.78
C SER A 2 -12.35 10.01 4.21
N LYS A 3 -12.17 8.93 3.46
CA LYS A 3 -11.08 7.99 3.66
C LYS A 3 -9.96 8.30 2.67
N THR A 4 -8.75 7.99 3.04
CA THR A 4 -7.58 8.27 2.21
C THR A 4 -6.78 6.99 2.02
N MET A 5 -6.43 6.72 0.77
CA MET A 5 -5.61 5.59 0.36
C MET A 5 -4.34 6.11 -0.30
N LEU A 6 -3.21 5.48 -0.05
CA LEU A 6 -1.95 5.82 -0.68
C LEU A 6 -1.45 4.64 -1.50
N ILE A 7 -1.06 4.89 -2.74
CA ILE A 7 -0.46 3.88 -3.62
C ILE A 7 1.00 4.25 -3.83
N VAL A 8 1.92 3.33 -3.52
CA VAL A 8 3.36 3.56 -3.64
C VAL A 8 3.92 2.59 -4.66
N ASP A 9 4.37 3.12 -5.79
CA ASP A 9 4.94 2.34 -6.89
C ASP A 9 5.82 3.27 -7.72
N ASP A 10 7.03 2.83 -8.06
CA ASP A 10 7.96 3.66 -8.83
C ASP A 10 7.70 3.63 -10.34
N HIS A 11 6.83 2.72 -10.81
CA HIS A 11 6.46 2.65 -12.22
C HIS A 11 5.26 3.55 -12.49
N ASP A 12 5.47 4.64 -13.22
CA ASP A 12 4.44 5.65 -13.46
C ASP A 12 3.17 5.06 -14.05
N SER A 13 3.29 4.21 -15.08
CA SER A 13 2.12 3.63 -15.74
C SER A 13 1.33 2.71 -14.81
N VAL A 14 2.01 1.90 -14.01
CA VAL A 14 1.36 1.00 -13.05
C VAL A 14 0.69 1.80 -11.95
N ARG A 15 1.39 2.80 -11.41
CA ARG A 15 0.85 3.66 -10.35
C ARG A 15 -0.40 4.38 -10.81
N GLN A 16 -0.39 4.94 -12.03
CA GLN A 16 -1.54 5.64 -12.57
C GLN A 16 -2.72 4.69 -12.85
N ALA A 17 -2.42 3.50 -13.37
CA ALA A 17 -3.46 2.50 -13.64
C ALA A 17 -4.14 2.04 -12.35
N LEU A 18 -3.35 1.78 -11.29
CA LEU A 18 -3.89 1.41 -9.99
C LEU A 18 -4.72 2.53 -9.39
N SER A 19 -4.23 3.76 -9.48
CA SER A 19 -4.94 4.93 -8.96
C SER A 19 -6.29 5.10 -9.63
N ARG A 20 -6.33 4.95 -10.95
CA ARG A 20 -7.56 5.09 -11.72
C ARG A 20 -8.55 3.98 -11.38
N TRP A 21 -8.08 2.74 -11.36
CA TRP A 21 -8.91 1.58 -11.03
C TRP A 21 -9.49 1.69 -9.62
N LEU A 22 -8.62 1.90 -8.64
CA LEU A 22 -9.07 1.93 -7.24
C LEU A 22 -9.91 3.16 -6.95
N GLY A 23 -9.65 4.28 -7.63
CA GLY A 23 -10.49 5.46 -7.53
C GLY A 23 -11.91 5.24 -8.06
N THR A 24 -12.06 4.38 -9.07
CA THR A 24 -13.36 4.02 -9.59
C THR A 24 -14.13 3.11 -8.63
N VAL A 25 -13.41 2.16 -7.99
CA VAL A 25 -14.03 1.22 -7.05
C VAL A 25 -14.38 1.91 -5.73
N PHE A 26 -13.45 2.73 -5.22
CA PHE A 26 -13.61 3.39 -3.91
C PHE A 26 -13.83 4.89 -4.11
N HIS A 27 -14.95 5.25 -4.74
CA HIS A 27 -15.21 6.64 -5.14
C HIS A 27 -15.45 7.59 -3.95
N ASP A 28 -15.63 7.08 -2.75
CA ASP A 28 -15.69 7.88 -1.54
C ASP A 28 -14.32 8.05 -0.86
N CYS A 29 -13.27 7.53 -1.50
CA CYS A 29 -11.90 7.55 -1.01
C CYS A 29 -11.07 8.56 -1.79
N THR A 30 -10.21 9.32 -1.09
CA THR A 30 -9.18 10.10 -1.76
C THR A 30 -8.00 9.18 -2.03
N VAL A 31 -7.60 9.03 -3.29
CA VAL A 31 -6.48 8.17 -3.67
C VAL A 31 -5.27 9.04 -3.95
N LEU A 32 -4.24 8.90 -3.14
CA LEU A 32 -2.97 9.60 -3.28
C LEU A 32 -1.93 8.62 -3.83
N THR A 33 -0.88 9.15 -4.42
CA THR A 33 0.18 8.33 -5.00
C THR A 33 1.55 8.83 -4.59
N ALA A 34 2.52 7.92 -4.52
CA ALA A 34 3.91 8.23 -4.27
C ALA A 34 4.78 7.35 -5.18
N ALA A 35 5.88 7.91 -5.66
CA ALA A 35 6.78 7.22 -6.57
C ALA A 35 7.98 6.59 -5.85
N SER A 36 8.13 6.85 -4.55
CA SER A 36 9.24 6.35 -3.76
C SER A 36 8.84 6.17 -2.31
N GLY A 37 9.67 5.46 -1.55
CA GLY A 37 9.47 5.31 -0.12
C GLY A 37 9.56 6.63 0.62
N GLU A 38 10.53 7.47 0.24
CA GLU A 38 10.71 8.79 0.86
C GLU A 38 9.48 9.67 0.67
N GLU A 39 8.95 9.70 -0.55
CA GLU A 39 7.73 10.46 -0.83
C GLU A 39 6.55 9.93 -0.03
N ALA A 40 6.45 8.60 0.07
CA ALA A 40 5.39 7.95 0.84
C ALA A 40 5.42 8.37 2.30
N LEU A 41 6.61 8.43 2.91
CA LEU A 41 6.73 8.83 4.32
C LEU A 41 6.23 10.25 4.55
N GLY A 42 6.53 11.17 3.62
CA GLY A 42 6.03 12.55 3.71
C GLY A 42 4.52 12.60 3.66
N ILE A 43 3.91 11.83 2.75
CA ILE A 43 2.46 11.78 2.62
C ILE A 43 1.81 11.16 3.86
N VAL A 44 2.42 10.11 4.42
CA VAL A 44 1.90 9.48 5.65
C VAL A 44 1.87 10.49 6.80
N ARG A 45 2.93 11.29 6.95
CA ARG A 45 2.98 12.32 8.00
C ARG A 45 1.91 13.38 7.80
N ASP A 46 1.71 13.83 6.57
CA ASP A 46 0.84 14.97 6.27
C ASP A 46 -0.63 14.59 6.15
N ARG A 47 -0.93 13.43 5.62
CA ARG A 47 -2.29 13.08 5.20
C ARG A 47 -2.88 11.90 5.94
N SER A 48 -2.08 11.15 6.68
CA SER A 48 -2.52 10.01 7.52
C SER A 48 -3.46 9.04 6.77
N PRO A 49 -3.01 8.44 5.65
CA PRO A 49 -3.87 7.51 4.93
C PRO A 49 -4.20 6.29 5.78
N GLN A 50 -5.43 5.80 5.68
CA GLN A 50 -5.89 4.63 6.44
C GLN A 50 -5.30 3.33 5.87
N VAL A 51 -5.11 3.27 4.55
CA VAL A 51 -4.57 2.09 3.90
C VAL A 51 -3.52 2.50 2.86
N ILE A 52 -2.48 1.69 2.73
CA ILE A 52 -1.37 1.95 1.82
C ILE A 52 -1.13 0.68 1.01
N VAL A 53 -1.15 0.82 -0.31
CA VAL A 53 -0.76 -0.24 -1.24
C VAL A 53 0.71 -0.03 -1.57
N MET A 54 1.56 -0.95 -1.15
CA MET A 54 3.01 -0.80 -1.20
C MET A 54 3.65 -1.80 -2.16
N ASP A 55 4.29 -1.29 -3.20
CA ASP A 55 5.12 -2.11 -4.08
C ASP A 55 6.37 -2.54 -3.28
N PHE A 56 6.59 -3.85 -3.21
CA PHE A 56 7.69 -4.37 -2.40
C PHE A 56 9.06 -4.17 -3.07
N GLY A 57 9.07 -3.99 -4.39
CA GLY A 57 10.31 -3.87 -5.16
C GLY A 57 10.79 -2.45 -5.42
N LEU A 58 10.49 -1.51 -4.53
CA LEU A 58 10.93 -0.12 -4.72
C LEU A 58 12.46 -0.02 -4.71
N PRO A 59 13.04 0.83 -5.58
CA PRO A 59 14.48 1.11 -5.52
C PRO A 59 14.80 2.02 -4.33
N GLY A 60 16.08 2.01 -3.93
CA GLY A 60 16.51 2.82 -2.80
C GLY A 60 15.91 2.30 -1.49
N MET A 61 15.12 3.12 -0.81
CA MET A 61 14.37 2.65 0.36
C MET A 61 13.27 1.72 -0.14
N ASN A 62 13.47 0.42 0.01
CA ASN A 62 12.56 -0.61 -0.53
C ASN A 62 11.25 -0.67 0.24
N GLY A 63 10.33 -1.51 -0.25
CA GLY A 63 8.99 -1.62 0.35
C GLY A 63 9.00 -2.09 1.80
N ALA A 64 9.91 -3.01 2.15
CA ALA A 64 10.01 -3.51 3.53
C ALA A 64 10.46 -2.40 4.48
N GLU A 65 11.51 -1.67 4.11
CA GLU A 65 12.02 -0.57 4.93
C GLU A 65 10.97 0.55 5.05
N THR A 66 10.32 0.89 3.93
CA THR A 66 9.28 1.91 3.92
C THR A 66 8.12 1.50 4.83
N THR A 67 7.68 0.24 4.75
CA THR A 67 6.61 -0.28 5.61
C THR A 67 6.99 -0.17 7.08
N ARG A 68 8.21 -0.55 7.41
CA ARG A 68 8.70 -0.49 8.80
C ARG A 68 8.62 0.93 9.34
N ARG A 69 9.07 1.90 8.55
CA ARG A 69 9.05 3.31 8.93
C ARG A 69 7.63 3.88 9.02
N ILE A 70 6.75 3.47 8.10
CA ILE A 70 5.34 3.87 8.16
C ILE A 70 4.72 3.39 9.46
N LYS A 71 4.99 2.15 9.86
CA LYS A 71 4.43 1.59 11.09
C LYS A 71 4.95 2.28 12.34
N GLU A 72 6.16 2.83 12.28
CA GLU A 72 6.69 3.64 13.39
C GLU A 72 5.96 4.98 13.49
N ILE A 73 5.68 5.61 12.34
CA ILE A 73 5.01 6.92 12.29
C ILE A 73 3.51 6.78 12.55
N ALA A 74 2.90 5.79 11.95
CA ALA A 74 1.44 5.60 11.94
C ALA A 74 1.09 4.13 12.15
N PRO A 75 1.20 3.63 13.39
CA PRO A 75 0.97 2.20 13.66
C PRO A 75 -0.43 1.71 13.30
N ALA A 76 -1.40 2.61 13.25
CA ALA A 76 -2.77 2.23 12.88
C ALA A 76 -2.99 2.11 11.36
N ALA A 77 -2.09 2.64 10.55
CA ALA A 77 -2.20 2.54 9.10
C ALA A 77 -2.05 1.07 8.66
N ARG A 78 -2.89 0.66 7.70
CA ARG A 78 -2.85 -0.72 7.18
C ARG A 78 -2.01 -0.74 5.91
N VAL A 79 -1.00 -1.58 5.86
CA VAL A 79 -0.12 -1.70 4.69
C VAL A 79 -0.37 -3.02 3.99
N VAL A 80 -0.74 -2.94 2.72
CA VAL A 80 -0.94 -4.09 1.84
C VAL A 80 0.24 -4.15 0.88
N ILE A 81 1.03 -5.20 0.96
CA ILE A 81 2.15 -5.40 0.04
C ILE A 81 1.61 -5.95 -1.28
N LEU A 82 2.04 -5.35 -2.38
CA LEU A 82 1.70 -5.80 -3.73
C LEU A 82 3.02 -6.14 -4.42
N THR A 83 3.18 -7.41 -4.84
CA THR A 83 4.47 -7.90 -5.31
C THR A 83 4.32 -9.01 -6.35
N ILE A 84 5.35 -9.18 -7.20
CA ILE A 84 5.42 -10.31 -8.12
C ILE A 84 6.01 -11.56 -7.46
N HIS A 85 6.54 -11.44 -6.24
CA HIS A 85 7.27 -12.53 -5.58
C HIS A 85 6.38 -13.31 -4.62
N ASP A 86 6.39 -14.64 -4.75
CA ASP A 86 5.65 -15.53 -3.85
C ASP A 86 6.62 -16.50 -3.19
N SER A 87 7.51 -15.97 -2.37
CA SER A 87 8.45 -16.81 -1.62
C SER A 87 8.24 -16.62 -0.13
N ALA A 88 8.58 -17.65 0.63
CA ALA A 88 8.49 -17.60 2.08
C ALA A 88 9.38 -16.49 2.64
N ALA A 89 10.54 -16.24 2.02
CA ALA A 89 11.47 -15.21 2.47
C ALA A 89 10.86 -13.82 2.32
N TYR A 90 10.24 -13.54 1.18
CA TYR A 90 9.59 -12.24 0.95
C TYR A 90 8.40 -12.05 1.89
N ARG A 91 7.61 -13.10 2.10
CA ARG A 91 6.48 -13.01 3.03
C ARG A 91 6.95 -12.77 4.46
N ALA A 92 8.03 -13.42 4.87
CA ALA A 92 8.61 -13.21 6.20
C ALA A 92 9.12 -11.77 6.37
N ASP A 93 9.75 -11.21 5.32
CA ASP A 93 10.21 -9.82 5.37
C ASP A 93 9.05 -8.85 5.51
N ALA A 94 7.96 -9.10 4.78
CA ALA A 94 6.76 -8.25 4.86
C ALA A 94 6.15 -8.32 6.26
N ASP A 95 6.02 -9.52 6.82
CA ASP A 95 5.50 -9.71 8.17
C ASP A 95 6.36 -9.01 9.21
N SER A 96 7.68 -9.16 9.11
CA SER A 96 8.62 -8.53 10.04
C SER A 96 8.56 -7.01 9.97
N ALA A 97 8.27 -6.46 8.79
CA ALA A 97 8.11 -5.03 8.60
C ALA A 97 6.80 -4.51 9.16
N GLY A 98 5.85 -5.37 9.46
CA GLY A 98 4.56 -5.00 10.00
C GLY A 98 3.44 -4.90 8.98
N ALA A 99 3.63 -5.46 7.77
CA ALA A 99 2.58 -5.45 6.75
C ALA A 99 1.33 -6.18 7.25
N ASN A 100 0.17 -5.68 6.85
CA ASN A 100 -1.12 -6.22 7.27
C ASN A 100 -1.66 -7.24 6.28
N ALA A 101 -1.22 -7.19 5.02
CA ALA A 101 -1.63 -8.13 3.99
C ALA A 101 -0.58 -8.21 2.90
N TYR A 102 -0.65 -9.26 2.10
CA TYR A 102 0.31 -9.55 1.05
C TYR A 102 -0.48 -10.06 -0.15
N VAL A 103 -0.41 -9.36 -1.27
CA VAL A 103 -1.15 -9.69 -2.49
C VAL A 103 -0.18 -9.84 -3.64
N LEU A 104 -0.27 -10.94 -4.37
CA LEU A 104 0.54 -11.13 -5.58
C LEU A 104 -0.04 -10.32 -6.72
N LYS A 105 0.81 -9.67 -7.52
CA LYS A 105 0.37 -8.86 -8.64
C LYS A 105 -0.46 -9.67 -9.63
N GLU A 106 -0.14 -10.95 -9.83
CA GLU A 106 -0.91 -11.82 -10.74
C GLU A 106 -2.32 -12.10 -10.23
N GLU A 107 -2.59 -11.88 -8.94
CA GLU A 107 -3.88 -12.12 -8.32
C GLU A 107 -4.59 -10.82 -7.94
N MET A 108 -4.03 -9.66 -8.26
CA MET A 108 -4.55 -8.40 -7.74
C MET A 108 -5.96 -8.09 -8.22
N GLN A 109 -6.36 -8.53 -9.40
CA GLN A 109 -7.70 -8.26 -9.92
C GLN A 109 -8.79 -8.91 -9.08
N THR A 110 -8.50 -10.03 -8.43
CA THR A 110 -9.47 -10.73 -7.59
C THR A 110 -9.23 -10.55 -6.10
N GLN A 111 -8.01 -10.22 -5.68
CA GLN A 111 -7.64 -10.20 -4.26
C GLN A 111 -7.50 -8.80 -3.68
N LEU A 112 -7.10 -7.81 -4.49
CA LEU A 112 -6.74 -6.51 -3.94
C LEU A 112 -7.96 -5.75 -3.40
N VAL A 113 -9.03 -5.67 -4.18
CA VAL A 113 -10.23 -4.93 -3.75
C VAL A 113 -10.84 -5.51 -2.48
N PRO A 114 -11.07 -6.85 -2.38
CA PRO A 114 -11.60 -7.39 -1.12
C PRO A 114 -10.69 -7.13 0.08
N THR A 115 -9.37 -7.18 -0.11
CA THR A 115 -8.42 -6.91 0.96
C THR A 115 -8.53 -5.46 1.44
N LEU A 116 -8.57 -4.51 0.49
CA LEU A 116 -8.70 -3.11 0.82
C LEU A 116 -10.05 -2.79 1.46
N GLU A 117 -11.12 -3.39 0.95
CA GLU A 117 -12.45 -3.21 1.55
C GLU A 117 -12.47 -3.59 3.01
N GLY A 118 -11.84 -4.72 3.35
CA GLY A 118 -11.78 -5.18 4.73
C GLY A 118 -11.15 -4.14 5.65
N PHE A 119 -10.09 -3.48 5.19
CA PHE A 119 -9.41 -2.47 6.01
C PHE A 119 -10.16 -1.13 6.02
N LEU A 120 -10.81 -0.76 4.93
CA LEU A 120 -11.53 0.51 4.87
C LEU A 120 -12.86 0.48 5.61
N VAL A 121 -13.54 -0.65 5.60
CA VAL A 121 -14.84 -0.79 6.27
C VAL A 121 -14.67 -1.15 7.73
N ASN A 122 -13.78 -2.09 8.04
CA ASN A 122 -13.63 -2.67 9.38
C ASN A 122 -12.35 -2.26 10.10
N GLY A 123 -11.46 -1.56 9.42
CA GLY A 123 -10.13 -1.25 9.93
C GLY A 123 -10.00 0.09 10.62
N SER A 124 -11.09 0.71 10.95
CA SER A 124 -11.08 2.01 11.61
C SER A 124 -10.45 1.94 12.98
#